data_43c36ff70099be69e90a74cd8eda2bfa
#
_entry.id   43c36ff70099be69e90a74cd8eda2bfa
#
_cell.length_a   1.000
_cell.length_b   1.000
_cell.length_c   1.000
_cell.angle_alpha   90.00
_cell.angle_beta   90.00
_cell.angle_gamma   90.00
#
_symmetry.space_group_name_H-M   'P 1'
#
loop_
_entity.id
_entity.type
_entity.pdbx_description
1 polymer ?
#
loop_
_entity_poly.entity_id
_entity_poly.type
_entity_poly.pdbx_seq_one_letter_code
_entity_poly.pdbx_strand_id
1 'polypeptide(L)'
;MAPVIDEEKIPDYVTSAGKPIAIPYNGAVARVLFGPIAFARVRQWITQGDFDILHLHEPAIPSISLLACWAAEGPMVGTFHAAAKRQKAIFAIGPILEPVIEKLSARIAVSEAARETLTEHLETDAVVIPNGIYADRYRDGVPQQQWQGNTLGFIGRFEEPRKGLSVLVDSLPIISRFAPDVRVYVAGPGDTKDVIESIDPQLRSRFTFLGKISEQDKANFLASISLYVAPNTGGESFGIILAEALAGGATVVASNIPAFDSLLNHGEFGELFESESSTDLAKRVIDLMRDDERRIALGKSGKKHAQQFDWKVVADQIFSIYEMSLVSGEKVRLASENRAWSRFIGRDQRGDS
;
A
#
# COMPACT_ATOMS: atom_id res chain seq x y z
N MET A 1 -12.78 -11.84 -8.87
CA MET A 1 -12.08 -13.10 -8.50
C MET A 1 -10.84 -12.78 -7.68
N ALA A 2 -10.52 -13.59 -6.65
CA ALA A 2 -9.34 -13.38 -5.80
C ALA A 2 -8.73 -14.71 -5.33
N PRO A 3 -7.41 -14.76 -5.01
CA PRO A 3 -6.84 -15.86 -4.23
C PRO A 3 -7.42 -15.85 -2.82
N VAL A 4 -7.80 -17.01 -2.29
CA VAL A 4 -8.46 -17.12 -0.99
C VAL A 4 -7.76 -18.16 -0.11
N ILE A 5 -7.51 -17.80 1.16
CA ILE A 5 -6.84 -18.68 2.13
C ILE A 5 -7.85 -19.56 2.85
N ASP A 6 -8.97 -18.99 3.24
CA ASP A 6 -10.03 -19.62 4.01
C ASP A 6 -11.36 -19.52 3.24
N GLU A 7 -11.77 -20.62 2.62
CA GLU A 7 -12.97 -20.68 1.78
C GLU A 7 -14.28 -20.58 2.57
N GLU A 8 -14.26 -20.79 3.90
CA GLU A 8 -15.47 -20.71 4.74
C GLU A 8 -15.90 -19.25 5.05
N LYS A 9 -15.04 -18.26 4.75
CA LYS A 9 -15.25 -16.84 5.06
C LYS A 9 -15.26 -15.93 3.83
N ILE A 10 -15.67 -16.46 2.69
CA ILE A 10 -15.69 -15.69 1.44
C ILE A 10 -17.00 -14.92 1.34
N PRO A 11 -16.98 -13.58 1.15
CA PRO A 11 -18.18 -12.82 0.81
C PRO A 11 -18.80 -13.30 -0.52
N ASP A 12 -20.11 -13.23 -0.64
CA ASP A 12 -20.85 -13.74 -1.81
C ASP A 12 -20.43 -13.12 -3.15
N TYR A 13 -19.90 -11.88 -3.10
CA TYR A 13 -19.38 -11.18 -4.29
C TYR A 13 -17.94 -11.60 -4.66
N VAL A 14 -17.29 -12.47 -3.89
CA VAL A 14 -15.93 -12.95 -4.16
C VAL A 14 -15.96 -14.35 -4.74
N THR A 15 -15.39 -14.52 -5.93
CA THR A 15 -15.13 -15.84 -6.52
C THR A 15 -13.71 -16.29 -6.17
N SER A 16 -13.55 -17.46 -5.57
CA SER A 16 -12.24 -18.02 -5.23
C SER A 16 -11.48 -18.46 -6.48
N ALA A 17 -10.25 -17.99 -6.64
CA ALA A 17 -9.30 -18.52 -7.63
C ALA A 17 -8.51 -19.74 -7.09
N GLY A 18 -8.57 -20.02 -5.80
CA GLY A 18 -7.82 -21.04 -5.09
C GLY A 18 -6.82 -20.47 -4.09
N LYS A 19 -6.07 -21.35 -3.42
CA LYS A 19 -5.13 -20.97 -2.37
C LYS A 19 -3.85 -20.36 -2.94
N PRO A 20 -3.42 -19.17 -2.46
CA PRO A 20 -2.17 -18.55 -2.89
C PRO A 20 -0.95 -19.22 -2.27
N ILE A 21 0.18 -19.10 -2.95
CA ILE A 21 1.50 -19.46 -2.45
C ILE A 21 2.15 -18.20 -1.88
N ALA A 22 2.71 -18.31 -0.68
CA ALA A 22 3.45 -17.22 -0.05
C ALA A 22 4.88 -17.16 -0.63
N ILE A 23 5.25 -16.02 -1.20
CA ILE A 23 6.57 -15.78 -1.79
C ILE A 23 7.20 -14.56 -1.11
N PRO A 24 8.42 -14.65 -0.55
CA PRO A 24 9.14 -13.48 -0.05
C PRO A 24 9.39 -12.48 -1.19
N TYR A 25 9.02 -11.21 -0.97
CA TYR A 25 9.14 -10.16 -1.98
C TYR A 25 9.38 -8.80 -1.33
N ASN A 26 10.52 -8.16 -1.63
CA ASN A 26 10.88 -6.83 -1.12
C ASN A 26 10.76 -6.68 0.42
N GLY A 27 11.19 -7.69 1.19
CA GLY A 27 11.10 -7.66 2.65
C GLY A 27 9.69 -7.89 3.20
N ALA A 28 8.72 -8.23 2.34
CA ALA A 28 7.35 -8.62 2.69
C ALA A 28 7.03 -10.01 2.12
N VAL A 29 5.83 -10.51 2.39
CA VAL A 29 5.33 -11.78 1.83
C VAL A 29 4.23 -11.47 0.83
N ALA A 30 4.52 -11.66 -0.47
CA ALA A 30 3.52 -11.65 -1.51
C ALA A 30 2.76 -12.98 -1.55
N ARG A 31 1.44 -12.94 -1.70
CA ARG A 31 0.59 -14.12 -1.86
C ARG A 31 0.15 -14.24 -3.30
N VAL A 32 0.83 -15.09 -4.04
CA VAL A 32 0.68 -15.20 -5.48
C VAL A 32 -0.03 -16.49 -5.85
N LEU A 33 -0.92 -16.42 -6.84
CA LEU A 33 -1.52 -17.59 -7.47
C LEU A 33 -1.33 -17.48 -8.99
N PHE A 34 -0.60 -18.44 -9.54
CA PHE A 34 -0.26 -18.48 -10.96
C PHE A 34 -0.13 -19.94 -11.42
N GLY A 35 -0.46 -20.23 -12.67
CA GLY A 35 -0.30 -21.56 -13.27
C GLY A 35 -1.54 -22.07 -14.00
N PRO A 36 -1.50 -23.29 -14.60
CA PRO A 36 -2.54 -23.78 -15.49
C PRO A 36 -3.92 -23.90 -14.86
N ILE A 37 -3.98 -24.34 -13.60
CA ILE A 37 -5.26 -24.50 -12.88
C ILE A 37 -5.89 -23.12 -12.61
N ALA A 38 -5.08 -22.16 -12.17
CA ALA A 38 -5.53 -20.79 -11.95
C ALA A 38 -5.99 -20.16 -13.28
N PHE A 39 -5.27 -20.41 -14.37
CA PHE A 39 -5.64 -19.94 -15.71
C PHE A 39 -6.99 -20.51 -16.18
N ALA A 40 -7.23 -21.81 -16.01
CA ALA A 40 -8.51 -22.43 -16.35
C ALA A 40 -9.67 -21.82 -15.55
N ARG A 41 -9.50 -21.59 -14.26
CA ARG A 41 -10.50 -20.93 -13.40
C ARG A 41 -10.78 -19.49 -13.83
N VAL A 42 -9.73 -18.73 -14.15
CA VAL A 42 -9.87 -17.36 -14.67
C VAL A 42 -10.66 -17.35 -15.99
N ARG A 43 -10.34 -18.24 -16.93
CA ARG A 43 -11.09 -18.37 -18.19
C ARG A 43 -12.56 -18.68 -17.95
N GLN A 44 -12.86 -19.65 -17.10
CA GLN A 44 -14.23 -20.02 -16.75
C GLN A 44 -14.99 -18.83 -16.13
N TRP A 45 -14.34 -18.10 -15.21
CA TRP A 45 -14.93 -16.93 -14.56
C TRP A 45 -15.23 -15.80 -15.56
N ILE A 46 -14.34 -15.53 -16.51
CA ILE A 46 -14.57 -14.53 -17.56
C ILE A 46 -15.75 -14.94 -18.44
N THR A 47 -15.83 -16.23 -18.82
CA THR A 47 -16.92 -16.74 -19.66
C THR A 47 -18.27 -16.64 -18.99
N GLN A 48 -18.34 -16.85 -17.68
CA GLN A 48 -19.58 -16.87 -16.89
C GLN A 48 -20.03 -15.49 -16.42
N GLY A 49 -19.10 -14.51 -16.34
CA GLY A 49 -19.31 -13.26 -15.66
C GLY A 49 -20.06 -12.19 -16.47
N ASP A 50 -20.10 -12.32 -17.81
CA ASP A 50 -20.71 -11.33 -18.73
C ASP A 50 -20.31 -9.87 -18.39
N PHE A 51 -19.02 -9.63 -18.15
CA PHE A 51 -18.49 -8.37 -17.64
C PHE A 51 -18.46 -7.29 -18.72
N ASP A 52 -18.87 -6.07 -18.37
CA ASP A 52 -18.69 -4.89 -19.19
C ASP A 52 -17.25 -4.38 -19.17
N ILE A 53 -16.55 -4.57 -18.02
CA ILE A 53 -15.15 -4.17 -17.82
C ILE A 53 -14.46 -5.10 -16.83
N LEU A 54 -13.17 -5.33 -17.00
CA LEU A 54 -12.31 -5.96 -15.99
C LEU A 54 -11.37 -4.94 -15.37
N HIS A 55 -11.35 -4.90 -14.03
CA HIS A 55 -10.33 -4.16 -13.31
C HIS A 55 -9.30 -5.13 -12.70
N LEU A 56 -8.06 -4.98 -13.08
CA LEU A 56 -6.96 -5.86 -12.74
C LEU A 56 -5.96 -5.14 -11.82
N HIS A 57 -5.61 -5.75 -10.68
CA HIS A 57 -4.61 -5.21 -9.78
C HIS A 57 -3.26 -5.90 -9.99
N GLU A 58 -2.20 -5.11 -10.21
CA GLU A 58 -0.84 -5.58 -10.50
C GLU A 58 -0.76 -6.57 -11.68
N PRO A 59 -1.25 -6.21 -12.87
CA PRO A 59 -1.23 -7.12 -14.02
C PRO A 59 0.17 -7.39 -14.58
N ALA A 60 1.20 -6.66 -14.15
CA ALA A 60 2.59 -6.86 -14.54
C ALA A 60 3.34 -7.90 -13.69
N ILE A 61 2.70 -8.49 -12.69
CA ILE A 61 3.31 -9.50 -11.81
C ILE A 61 2.68 -10.86 -12.09
N PRO A 62 3.45 -11.99 -12.10
CA PRO A 62 2.90 -13.34 -12.22
C PRO A 62 1.81 -13.60 -11.17
N SER A 63 0.55 -13.45 -11.55
CA SER A 63 -0.64 -13.48 -10.68
C SER A 63 -1.87 -13.83 -11.50
N ILE A 64 -3.01 -13.99 -10.83
CA ILE A 64 -4.31 -14.16 -11.52
C ILE A 64 -4.67 -12.95 -12.39
N SER A 65 -4.21 -11.75 -12.03
CA SER A 65 -4.44 -10.53 -12.82
C SER A 65 -3.71 -10.58 -14.15
N LEU A 66 -2.45 -11.04 -14.17
CA LEU A 66 -1.72 -11.29 -15.40
C LEU A 66 -2.41 -12.38 -16.26
N LEU A 67 -2.85 -13.48 -15.63
CA LEU A 67 -3.59 -14.55 -16.32
C LEU A 67 -4.90 -14.03 -16.91
N ALA A 68 -5.62 -13.15 -16.20
CA ALA A 68 -6.84 -12.54 -16.71
C ALA A 68 -6.55 -11.61 -17.90
N CYS A 69 -5.50 -10.81 -17.84
CA CYS A 69 -5.07 -9.93 -18.92
C CYS A 69 -4.67 -10.74 -20.18
N TRP A 70 -4.03 -11.90 -20.00
CA TRP A 70 -3.75 -12.81 -21.13
C TRP A 70 -5.00 -13.43 -21.73
N ALA A 71 -5.94 -13.88 -20.86
CA ALA A 71 -7.12 -14.60 -21.27
C ALA A 71 -8.21 -13.72 -21.89
N ALA A 72 -8.26 -12.43 -21.53
CA ALA A 72 -9.35 -11.54 -21.91
C ALA A 72 -9.00 -10.63 -23.10
N GLU A 73 -10.05 -10.22 -23.82
CA GLU A 73 -10.12 -9.10 -24.75
C GLU A 73 -11.34 -8.24 -24.39
N GLY A 74 -11.29 -6.94 -24.71
CA GLY A 74 -12.34 -5.96 -24.41
C GLY A 74 -11.89 -4.93 -23.37
N PRO A 75 -12.83 -4.17 -22.77
CA PRO A 75 -12.49 -3.10 -21.83
C PRO A 75 -11.80 -3.63 -20.58
N MET A 76 -10.56 -3.19 -20.34
CA MET A 76 -9.76 -3.57 -19.17
C MET A 76 -9.05 -2.38 -18.57
N VAL A 77 -9.08 -2.24 -17.24
CA VAL A 77 -8.33 -1.25 -16.48
C VAL A 77 -7.31 -1.96 -15.61
N GLY A 78 -6.08 -1.47 -15.56
CA GLY A 78 -5.04 -1.99 -14.67
C GLY A 78 -4.67 -0.99 -13.60
N THR A 79 -4.67 -1.39 -12.31
CA THR A 79 -4.11 -0.60 -11.20
C THR A 79 -2.77 -1.18 -10.76
N PHE A 80 -1.77 -0.32 -10.66
CA PHE A 80 -0.40 -0.62 -10.29
C PHE A 80 -0.09 -0.04 -8.91
N HIS A 81 0.30 -0.91 -7.99
CA HIS A 81 0.56 -0.57 -6.59
C HIS A 81 2.04 -0.54 -6.24
N ALA A 82 2.90 -1.13 -7.06
CA ALA A 82 4.33 -1.27 -6.76
C ALA A 82 5.10 0.02 -7.10
N ALA A 83 5.82 0.55 -6.12
CA ALA A 83 6.89 1.52 -6.33
C ALA A 83 8.23 0.79 -6.09
N ALA A 84 8.88 0.38 -7.15
CA ALA A 84 10.10 -0.41 -7.03
C ALA A 84 11.25 0.21 -7.81
N LYS A 85 12.24 0.74 -7.09
CA LYS A 85 13.51 1.14 -7.69
C LYS A 85 14.25 -0.11 -8.17
N ARG A 86 14.47 -0.25 -9.51
CA ARG A 86 15.29 -1.27 -10.18
C ARG A 86 14.93 -2.72 -9.89
N GLN A 87 13.81 -3.18 -10.39
CA GLN A 87 13.57 -4.62 -10.46
C GLN A 87 14.16 -5.20 -11.75
N LYS A 88 15.39 -5.72 -11.68
CA LYS A 88 16.01 -6.45 -12.78
C LYS A 88 15.13 -7.59 -13.35
N ALA A 89 14.26 -8.16 -12.52
CA ALA A 89 13.30 -9.18 -12.93
C ALA A 89 12.21 -8.65 -13.88
N ILE A 90 11.70 -7.43 -13.68
CA ILE A 90 10.71 -6.82 -14.57
C ILE A 90 11.34 -6.49 -15.92
N PHE A 91 12.58 -6.02 -15.94
CA PHE A 91 13.34 -5.81 -17.18
C PHE A 91 13.48 -7.10 -18.02
N ALA A 92 13.77 -8.21 -17.35
CA ALA A 92 13.96 -9.50 -18.04
C ALA A 92 12.68 -10.03 -18.71
N ILE A 93 11.50 -9.68 -18.20
CA ILE A 93 10.19 -10.12 -18.71
C ILE A 93 9.43 -9.00 -19.43
N GLY A 94 10.00 -7.80 -19.52
CA GLY A 94 9.42 -6.63 -20.19
C GLY A 94 8.81 -6.94 -21.57
N PRO A 95 9.55 -7.56 -22.51
CA PRO A 95 9.03 -7.91 -23.84
C PRO A 95 7.82 -8.85 -23.83
N ILE A 96 7.62 -9.62 -22.75
CA ILE A 96 6.46 -10.51 -22.57
C ILE A 96 5.29 -9.74 -21.96
N LEU A 97 5.57 -8.72 -21.14
CA LEU A 97 4.55 -7.93 -20.46
C LEU A 97 3.99 -6.79 -21.32
N GLU A 98 4.82 -6.20 -22.20
CA GLU A 98 4.43 -5.09 -23.05
C GLU A 98 3.12 -5.35 -23.82
N PRO A 99 2.98 -6.46 -24.58
CA PRO A 99 1.74 -6.75 -25.30
C PRO A 99 0.52 -6.99 -24.39
N VAL A 100 0.77 -7.28 -23.12
CA VAL A 100 -0.29 -7.48 -22.11
C VAL A 100 -0.75 -6.14 -21.57
N ILE A 101 0.19 -5.25 -21.27
CA ILE A 101 -0.09 -3.90 -20.78
C ILE A 101 -0.76 -3.04 -21.86
N GLU A 102 -0.40 -3.23 -23.12
CA GLU A 102 -1.04 -2.55 -24.26
C GLU A 102 -2.53 -2.88 -24.43
N LYS A 103 -2.98 -4.06 -23.96
CA LYS A 103 -4.41 -4.43 -23.96
C LYS A 103 -5.25 -3.61 -22.99
N LEU A 104 -4.64 -2.97 -22.00
CA LEU A 104 -5.36 -2.18 -21.01
C LEU A 104 -5.88 -0.89 -21.65
N SER A 105 -7.20 -0.68 -21.58
CA SER A 105 -7.87 0.55 -22.03
C SER A 105 -7.44 1.75 -21.21
N ALA A 106 -7.19 1.53 -19.92
CA ALA A 106 -6.64 2.56 -19.04
C ALA A 106 -5.72 1.94 -17.97
N ARG A 107 -4.83 2.77 -17.43
CA ARG A 107 -3.87 2.42 -16.39
C ARG A 107 -3.97 3.43 -15.26
N ILE A 108 -4.00 2.91 -14.03
CA ILE A 108 -4.04 3.68 -12.79
C ILE A 108 -2.78 3.35 -12.00
N ALA A 109 -2.09 4.37 -11.50
CA ALA A 109 -1.03 4.22 -10.52
C ALA A 109 -1.49 4.80 -9.19
N VAL A 110 -1.19 4.12 -8.07
CA VAL A 110 -1.66 4.58 -6.75
C VAL A 110 -0.86 5.76 -6.19
N SER A 111 0.22 6.15 -6.85
CA SER A 111 1.06 7.29 -6.48
C SER A 111 1.95 7.68 -7.65
N GLU A 112 2.57 8.86 -7.58
CA GLU A 112 3.59 9.27 -8.55
C GLU A 112 4.77 8.29 -8.56
N ALA A 113 5.20 7.77 -7.41
CA ALA A 113 6.27 6.78 -7.34
C ALA A 113 5.91 5.45 -8.05
N ALA A 114 4.64 5.04 -8.01
CA ALA A 114 4.16 3.88 -8.77
C ALA A 114 4.07 4.22 -10.28
N ARG A 115 3.66 5.43 -10.65
CA ARG A 115 3.62 5.92 -12.03
C ARG A 115 5.03 5.99 -12.65
N GLU A 116 6.01 6.55 -11.93
CA GLU A 116 7.42 6.57 -12.34
C GLU A 116 7.94 5.16 -12.61
N THR A 117 7.60 4.19 -11.75
CA THR A 117 7.96 2.79 -11.94
C THR A 117 7.42 2.22 -13.27
N LEU A 118 6.18 2.56 -13.64
CA LEU A 118 5.59 2.16 -14.93
C LEU A 118 6.31 2.80 -16.10
N THR A 119 6.56 4.09 -16.03
CA THR A 119 7.22 4.85 -17.09
C THR A 119 8.65 4.36 -17.32
N GLU A 120 9.39 4.09 -16.24
CA GLU A 120 10.78 3.63 -16.32
C GLU A 120 10.93 2.17 -16.82
N HIS A 121 9.95 1.30 -16.50
CA HIS A 121 10.11 -0.15 -16.73
C HIS A 121 9.25 -0.71 -17.83
N LEU A 122 8.13 -0.08 -18.14
CA LEU A 122 7.16 -0.56 -19.13
C LEU A 122 6.87 0.48 -20.23
N GLU A 123 7.62 1.58 -20.26
CA GLU A 123 7.50 2.66 -21.25
C GLU A 123 6.05 3.14 -21.46
N THR A 124 5.25 3.09 -20.39
CA THR A 124 3.82 3.43 -20.43
C THR A 124 3.46 4.39 -19.31
N ASP A 125 2.41 5.18 -19.49
CA ASP A 125 1.93 6.15 -18.51
C ASP A 125 0.62 5.70 -17.87
N ALA A 126 0.29 6.29 -16.70
CA ALA A 126 -0.91 6.00 -15.95
C ALA A 126 -1.49 7.27 -15.29
N VAL A 127 -2.81 7.26 -15.09
CA VAL A 127 -3.46 8.28 -14.26
C VAL A 127 -3.19 7.97 -12.79
N VAL A 128 -2.81 8.97 -12.01
CA VAL A 128 -2.62 8.78 -10.58
C VAL A 128 -3.96 8.89 -9.86
N ILE A 129 -4.38 7.78 -9.24
CA ILE A 129 -5.54 7.71 -8.36
C ILE A 129 -5.07 7.03 -7.07
N PRO A 130 -5.11 7.71 -5.91
CA PRO A 130 -4.57 7.18 -4.67
C PRO A 130 -5.32 5.94 -4.17
N ASN A 131 -4.71 5.20 -3.25
CA ASN A 131 -5.45 4.17 -2.53
C ASN A 131 -6.53 4.81 -1.65
N GLY A 132 -7.71 4.19 -1.65
CA GLY A 132 -8.81 4.59 -0.79
C GLY A 132 -8.64 4.09 0.65
N ILE A 133 -9.13 4.89 1.59
CA ILE A 133 -9.32 4.52 3.00
C ILE A 133 -10.77 4.75 3.41
N TYR A 134 -11.20 4.14 4.50
CA TYR A 134 -12.49 4.48 5.13
C TYR A 134 -12.26 5.64 6.10
N ALA A 135 -12.17 6.88 5.57
CA ALA A 135 -11.80 8.06 6.36
C ALA A 135 -12.76 8.31 7.53
N ASP A 136 -14.06 8.06 7.36
CA ASP A 136 -15.07 8.18 8.41
C ASP A 136 -14.74 7.32 9.63
N ARG A 137 -14.24 6.08 9.43
CA ARG A 137 -13.85 5.18 10.53
C ARG A 137 -12.79 5.81 11.44
N TYR A 138 -11.78 6.44 10.85
CA TYR A 138 -10.69 7.06 11.61
C TYR A 138 -11.08 8.42 12.17
N ARG A 139 -11.88 9.20 11.44
CA ARG A 139 -12.43 10.48 11.90
C ARG A 139 -13.24 10.34 13.20
N ASP A 140 -13.97 9.24 13.30
CA ASP A 140 -14.87 8.94 14.41
C ASP A 140 -14.18 8.14 15.54
N GLY A 141 -12.86 8.04 15.50
CA GLY A 141 -12.04 7.47 16.58
C GLY A 141 -12.24 8.19 17.90
N VAL A 142 -12.44 7.43 18.97
CA VAL A 142 -12.67 7.96 20.32
C VAL A 142 -11.35 7.97 21.09
N PRO A 143 -10.86 9.15 21.51
CA PRO A 143 -9.62 9.27 22.29
C PRO A 143 -9.68 8.45 23.59
N GLN A 144 -8.65 7.67 23.87
CA GLN A 144 -8.51 6.82 25.06
C GLN A 144 -7.45 7.40 25.99
N GLN A 145 -7.79 7.59 27.25
CA GLN A 145 -6.90 8.21 28.25
C GLN A 145 -5.55 7.50 28.39
N GLN A 146 -5.54 6.18 28.25
CA GLN A 146 -4.31 5.36 28.33
C GLN A 146 -3.26 5.67 27.26
N TRP A 147 -3.64 6.29 26.15
CA TRP A 147 -2.76 6.65 25.03
C TRP A 147 -2.52 8.16 24.91
N GLN A 148 -3.04 8.96 25.84
CA GLN A 148 -2.85 10.42 25.87
C GLN A 148 -1.56 10.83 26.59
N GLY A 149 -1.17 12.09 26.44
CA GLY A 149 0.03 12.68 27.02
C GLY A 149 1.19 12.74 26.01
N ASN A 150 2.43 12.74 26.48
CA ASN A 150 3.61 12.73 25.61
C ASN A 150 3.82 11.35 24.96
N THR A 151 3.04 11.06 23.94
CA THR A 151 2.98 9.72 23.34
C THR A 151 3.39 9.72 21.87
N LEU A 152 4.22 8.73 21.52
CA LEU A 152 4.61 8.41 20.17
C LEU A 152 3.96 7.08 19.77
N GLY A 153 3.27 7.05 18.65
CA GLY A 153 2.66 5.84 18.11
C GLY A 153 3.36 5.35 16.85
N PHE A 154 3.58 4.06 16.77
CA PHE A 154 4.04 3.34 15.59
C PHE A 154 3.05 2.22 15.26
N ILE A 155 2.69 2.08 13.98
CA ILE A 155 1.84 0.97 13.52
C ILE A 155 2.50 0.30 12.31
N GLY A 156 2.77 -0.99 12.41
CA GLY A 156 3.34 -1.75 11.31
C GLY A 156 3.88 -3.11 11.72
N ARG A 157 4.37 -3.86 10.73
CA ARG A 157 5.13 -5.09 10.96
C ARG A 157 6.55 -4.71 11.35
N PHE A 158 6.79 -4.55 12.62
CA PHE A 158 8.04 -3.98 13.11
C PHE A 158 9.27 -4.89 12.93
N GLU A 159 9.08 -6.17 12.61
CA GLU A 159 10.17 -7.08 12.18
C GLU A 159 10.68 -6.79 10.77
N GLU A 160 9.90 -6.09 9.93
CA GLU A 160 10.36 -5.67 8.61
C GLU A 160 11.32 -4.47 8.76
N PRO A 161 12.64 -4.61 8.46
CA PRO A 161 13.62 -3.53 8.67
C PRO A 161 13.23 -2.23 7.97
N ARG A 162 12.60 -2.34 6.78
CA ARG A 162 12.13 -1.17 6.02
C ARG A 162 11.05 -0.34 6.73
N LYS A 163 10.39 -0.87 7.78
CA LYS A 163 9.44 -0.12 8.59
C LYS A 163 10.13 0.82 9.59
N GLY A 164 11.43 0.65 9.81
CA GLY A 164 12.29 1.60 10.48
C GLY A 164 12.05 1.76 11.98
N LEU A 165 11.46 0.77 12.67
CA LEU A 165 11.27 0.87 14.12
C LEU A 165 12.59 1.12 14.85
N SER A 166 13.74 0.60 14.34
CA SER A 166 15.08 0.87 14.88
C SER A 166 15.40 2.36 14.89
N VAL A 167 15.03 3.13 13.85
CA VAL A 167 15.26 4.59 13.79
C VAL A 167 14.51 5.29 14.93
N LEU A 168 13.29 4.86 15.25
CA LEU A 168 12.52 5.38 16.39
C LEU A 168 13.18 4.98 17.71
N VAL A 169 13.63 3.73 17.85
CA VAL A 169 14.35 3.26 19.05
C VAL A 169 15.61 4.09 19.28
N ASP A 170 16.42 4.30 18.24
CA ASP A 170 17.67 5.05 18.31
C ASP A 170 17.45 6.56 18.55
N SER A 171 16.29 7.11 18.25
CA SER A 171 15.93 8.51 18.53
C SER A 171 15.53 8.75 19.99
N LEU A 172 15.06 7.71 20.69
CA LEU A 172 14.47 7.85 22.01
C LEU A 172 15.42 8.35 23.11
N PRO A 173 16.72 7.99 23.14
CA PRO A 173 17.67 8.58 24.10
C PRO A 173 17.74 10.11 24.04
N ILE A 174 17.58 10.70 22.86
CA ILE A 174 17.59 12.15 22.66
C ILE A 174 16.24 12.74 23.11
N ILE A 175 15.13 12.14 22.65
CA ILE A 175 13.76 12.60 22.97
C ILE A 175 13.51 12.54 24.48
N SER A 176 13.92 11.45 25.16
CA SER A 176 13.68 11.24 26.58
C SER A 176 14.41 12.21 27.51
N ARG A 177 15.52 12.81 27.05
CA ARG A 177 16.20 13.90 27.81
C ARG A 177 15.36 15.17 27.83
N PHE A 178 14.60 15.40 26.77
CA PHE A 178 13.70 16.55 26.67
C PHE A 178 12.32 16.27 27.30
N ALA A 179 11.73 15.11 26.99
CA ALA A 179 10.44 14.65 27.52
C ALA A 179 10.64 13.40 28.39
N PRO A 180 10.96 13.56 29.70
CA PRO A 180 11.25 12.42 30.58
C PRO A 180 10.06 11.47 30.79
N ASP A 181 8.85 11.87 30.46
CA ASP A 181 7.61 11.11 30.55
C ASP A 181 7.13 10.54 29.22
N VAL A 182 7.92 10.68 28.13
CA VAL A 182 7.55 10.16 26.82
C VAL A 182 7.29 8.65 26.84
N ARG A 183 6.23 8.22 26.19
CA ARG A 183 5.87 6.81 26.00
C ARG A 183 5.78 6.47 24.53
N VAL A 184 6.21 5.27 24.17
CA VAL A 184 6.17 4.75 22.80
C VAL A 184 5.23 3.54 22.76
N TYR A 185 4.22 3.63 21.92
CA TYR A 185 3.29 2.54 21.69
C TYR A 185 3.53 1.95 20.31
N VAL A 186 3.79 0.65 20.25
CA VAL A 186 4.08 -0.10 19.02
C VAL A 186 2.94 -1.08 18.77
N ALA A 187 2.15 -0.83 17.72
CA ALA A 187 1.07 -1.71 17.31
C ALA A 187 1.45 -2.47 16.03
N GLY A 188 1.08 -3.73 15.98
CA GLY A 188 1.33 -4.61 14.82
C GLY A 188 1.80 -5.99 15.22
N PRO A 189 1.78 -6.94 14.27
CA PRO A 189 2.31 -8.28 14.51
C PRO A 189 3.84 -8.28 14.46
N GLY A 190 4.47 -9.14 15.23
CA GLY A 190 5.92 -9.38 15.26
C GLY A 190 6.38 -9.98 16.58
N ASP A 191 7.56 -10.60 16.59
CA ASP A 191 8.25 -11.03 17.81
C ASP A 191 8.95 -9.80 18.42
N THR A 192 8.67 -9.54 19.67
CA THR A 192 9.22 -8.37 20.39
C THR A 192 10.60 -8.59 20.96
N LYS A 193 11.09 -9.83 20.98
CA LYS A 193 12.31 -10.21 21.69
C LYS A 193 13.53 -9.40 21.23
N ASP A 194 13.84 -9.49 19.94
CA ASP A 194 15.03 -8.84 19.38
C ASP A 194 14.93 -7.32 19.47
N VAL A 195 13.71 -6.77 19.31
CA VAL A 195 13.48 -5.33 19.45
C VAL A 195 13.69 -4.89 20.89
N ILE A 196 13.16 -5.60 21.89
CA ILE A 196 13.34 -5.26 23.30
C ILE A 196 14.81 -5.38 23.70
N GLU A 197 15.54 -6.36 23.17
CA GLU A 197 16.98 -6.50 23.42
C GLU A 197 17.78 -5.33 22.84
N SER A 198 17.37 -4.74 21.72
CA SER A 198 18.02 -3.56 21.11
C SER A 198 17.75 -2.25 21.85
N ILE A 199 16.70 -2.18 22.66
CA ILE A 199 16.36 -0.97 23.41
C ILE A 199 17.28 -0.85 24.65
N ASP A 200 17.82 0.37 24.89
CA ASP A 200 18.54 0.69 26.10
C ASP A 200 17.72 0.23 27.33
N PRO A 201 18.31 -0.59 28.24
CA PRO A 201 17.61 -1.10 29.41
C PRO A 201 16.88 -0.03 30.25
N GLN A 202 17.42 1.20 30.32
CA GLN A 202 16.80 2.32 31.05
C GLN A 202 15.56 2.87 30.35
N LEU A 203 15.40 2.63 29.05
CA LEU A 203 14.29 3.14 28.24
C LEU A 203 13.23 2.07 27.91
N ARG A 204 13.48 0.79 28.24
CA ARG A 204 12.54 -0.31 27.93
C ARG A 204 11.15 -0.09 28.52
N SER A 205 11.06 0.46 29.74
CA SER A 205 9.79 0.74 30.40
C SER A 205 8.92 1.81 29.71
N ARG A 206 9.47 2.53 28.75
CA ARG A 206 8.76 3.53 27.94
C ARG A 206 8.04 2.92 26.75
N PHE A 207 8.42 1.71 26.33
CA PHE A 207 7.79 1.00 25.24
C PHE A 207 6.65 0.11 25.71
N THR A 208 5.54 0.17 24.98
CA THR A 208 4.41 -0.74 25.14
C THR A 208 4.09 -1.35 23.79
N PHE A 209 4.25 -2.66 23.66
CA PHE A 209 3.90 -3.41 22.46
C PHE A 209 2.45 -3.88 22.59
N LEU A 210 1.58 -3.37 21.71
CA LEU A 210 0.15 -3.65 21.71
C LEU A 210 -0.22 -4.92 20.94
N GLY A 211 0.73 -5.50 20.17
CA GLY A 211 0.42 -6.58 19.26
C GLY A 211 -0.54 -6.13 18.14
N LYS A 212 -1.26 -7.10 17.56
CA LYS A 212 -2.28 -6.80 16.55
C LYS A 212 -3.52 -6.21 17.23
N ILE A 213 -3.84 -4.97 16.88
CA ILE A 213 -5.03 -4.26 17.35
C ILE A 213 -6.17 -4.37 16.33
N SER A 214 -7.41 -4.19 16.77
CA SER A 214 -8.59 -4.14 15.90
C SER A 214 -8.61 -2.83 15.08
N GLU A 215 -9.40 -2.79 14.01
CA GLU A 215 -9.59 -1.55 13.23
C GLU A 215 -10.20 -0.42 14.07
N GLN A 216 -11.09 -0.76 15.02
CA GLN A 216 -11.66 0.22 15.95
C GLN A 216 -10.62 0.74 16.94
N ASP A 217 -9.79 -0.16 17.51
CA ASP A 217 -8.71 0.25 18.41
C ASP A 217 -7.65 1.06 17.67
N LYS A 218 -7.37 0.76 16.40
CA LYS A 218 -6.47 1.55 15.55
C LYS A 218 -7.00 2.98 15.38
N ALA A 219 -8.30 3.15 15.10
CA ALA A 219 -8.92 4.45 14.98
C ALA A 219 -8.85 5.23 16.31
N ASN A 220 -9.19 4.59 17.43
CA ASN A 220 -9.11 5.18 18.76
C ASN A 220 -7.67 5.55 19.15
N PHE A 221 -6.71 4.69 18.81
CA PHE A 221 -5.29 4.90 19.03
C PHE A 221 -4.79 6.14 18.29
N LEU A 222 -5.08 6.23 16.98
CA LEU A 222 -4.68 7.37 16.14
C LEU A 222 -5.34 8.69 16.60
N ALA A 223 -6.55 8.62 17.15
CA ALA A 223 -7.22 9.80 17.74
C ALA A 223 -6.64 10.21 19.10
N SER A 224 -5.83 9.37 19.75
CA SER A 224 -5.37 9.55 21.13
C SER A 224 -3.93 10.02 21.23
N ILE A 225 -3.05 9.51 20.38
CA ILE A 225 -1.59 9.74 20.47
C ILE A 225 -1.22 11.16 20.07
N SER A 226 -0.16 11.69 20.67
CA SER A 226 0.34 13.04 20.35
C SER A 226 0.97 13.11 18.98
N LEU A 227 1.80 12.12 18.62
CA LEU A 227 2.49 12.04 17.36
C LEU A 227 2.44 10.60 16.80
N TYR A 228 2.06 10.46 15.55
CA TYR A 228 2.24 9.22 14.81
C TYR A 228 3.59 9.27 14.09
N VAL A 229 4.45 8.29 14.34
CA VAL A 229 5.80 8.22 13.77
C VAL A 229 5.86 7.12 12.72
N ALA A 230 6.20 7.48 11.49
CA ALA A 230 6.37 6.58 10.35
C ALA A 230 7.82 6.62 9.84
N PRO A 231 8.77 5.91 10.49
CA PRO A 231 10.18 6.01 10.21
C PRO A 231 10.65 5.06 9.10
N ASN A 232 9.80 4.77 8.13
CA ASN A 232 10.10 3.84 7.06
C ASN A 232 11.34 4.27 6.27
N THR A 233 12.19 3.29 5.90
CA THR A 233 13.44 3.56 5.16
C THR A 233 13.28 3.37 3.66
N GLY A 234 12.12 2.88 3.21
CA GLY A 234 11.81 2.68 1.79
C GLY A 234 10.76 1.60 1.55
N GLY A 235 10.54 1.25 0.27
CA GLY A 235 9.64 0.16 -0.11
C GLY A 235 8.14 0.43 0.15
N GLU A 236 7.76 1.70 0.28
CA GLU A 236 6.38 2.14 0.31
C GLU A 236 5.99 2.74 -1.03
N SER A 237 4.79 2.43 -1.49
CA SER A 237 4.26 2.98 -2.74
C SER A 237 3.28 4.13 -2.52
N PHE A 238 2.55 4.12 -1.40
CA PHE A 238 1.57 5.15 -1.08
C PHE A 238 1.63 5.58 0.38
N GLY A 239 1.54 4.64 1.33
CA GLY A 239 1.49 4.93 2.76
C GLY A 239 0.07 4.95 3.32
N ILE A 240 -0.71 3.89 3.10
CA ILE A 240 -2.10 3.78 3.59
C ILE A 240 -2.21 4.16 5.06
N ILE A 241 -1.28 3.68 5.89
CA ILE A 241 -1.32 3.97 7.34
C ILE A 241 -1.10 5.47 7.66
N LEU A 242 -0.36 6.22 6.82
CA LEU A 242 -0.26 7.66 6.97
C LEU A 242 -1.59 8.34 6.66
N ALA A 243 -2.26 7.95 5.58
CA ALA A 243 -3.59 8.48 5.24
C ALA A 243 -4.61 8.19 6.35
N GLU A 244 -4.56 6.98 6.95
CA GLU A 244 -5.38 6.61 8.11
C GLU A 244 -5.04 7.45 9.35
N ALA A 245 -3.75 7.69 9.63
CA ALA A 245 -3.30 8.51 10.74
C ALA A 245 -3.76 9.97 10.59
N LEU A 246 -3.61 10.55 9.41
CA LEU A 246 -4.13 11.87 9.08
C LEU A 246 -5.66 11.93 9.27
N ALA A 247 -6.41 10.93 8.75
CA ALA A 247 -7.86 10.87 8.90
C ALA A 247 -8.30 10.80 10.37
N GLY A 248 -7.53 10.11 11.22
CA GLY A 248 -7.69 10.07 12.67
C GLY A 248 -7.37 11.39 13.37
N GLY A 249 -6.70 12.31 12.70
CA GLY A 249 -6.26 13.60 13.25
C GLY A 249 -4.95 13.53 14.04
N ALA A 250 -4.22 12.40 13.93
CA ALA A 250 -2.88 12.30 14.48
C ALA A 250 -1.92 13.27 13.75
N THR A 251 -1.06 13.94 14.51
CA THR A 251 0.04 14.68 13.90
C THR A 251 1.11 13.71 13.45
N VAL A 252 1.37 13.67 12.15
CA VAL A 252 2.29 12.72 11.52
C VAL A 252 3.71 13.27 11.48
N VAL A 253 4.68 12.44 11.90
CA VAL A 253 6.12 12.63 11.69
C VAL A 253 6.62 11.45 10.85
N ALA A 254 7.01 11.70 9.63
CA ALA A 254 7.37 10.65 8.67
C ALA A 254 8.76 10.89 8.04
N SER A 255 9.42 9.82 7.63
CA SER A 255 10.62 9.94 6.82
C SER A 255 10.31 10.56 5.45
N ASN A 256 11.28 11.26 4.86
CA ASN A 256 11.15 11.92 3.55
C ASN A 256 11.30 10.97 2.36
N ILE A 257 10.85 9.71 2.49
CA ILE A 257 10.80 8.80 1.34
C ILE A 257 9.76 9.30 0.33
N PRO A 258 9.95 9.08 -0.99
CA PRO A 258 9.11 9.70 -2.03
C PRO A 258 7.60 9.53 -1.82
N ALA A 259 7.15 8.34 -1.39
CA ALA A 259 5.73 8.08 -1.15
C ALA A 259 5.16 8.92 0.00
N PHE A 260 5.92 9.13 1.07
CA PHE A 260 5.47 9.91 2.22
C PHE A 260 5.58 11.41 1.97
N ASP A 261 6.65 11.84 1.29
CA ASP A 261 6.82 13.22 0.86
C ASP A 261 5.65 13.68 -0.02
N SER A 262 5.30 12.87 -1.02
CA SER A 262 4.15 13.14 -1.90
C SER A 262 2.82 13.14 -1.13
N LEU A 263 2.55 12.14 -0.27
CA LEU A 263 1.30 12.05 0.48
C LEU A 263 1.12 13.23 1.44
N LEU A 264 2.21 13.69 2.06
CA LEU A 264 2.21 14.82 2.99
C LEU A 264 2.37 16.18 2.31
N ASN A 265 2.33 16.20 0.97
CA ASN A 265 2.52 17.39 0.14
C ASN A 265 3.77 18.19 0.58
N HIS A 266 4.94 17.54 0.52
CA HIS A 266 6.24 18.13 0.87
C HIS A 266 6.29 18.73 2.29
N GLY A 267 5.58 18.10 3.23
CA GLY A 267 5.57 18.54 4.64
C GLY A 267 4.45 19.51 5.02
N GLU A 268 3.53 19.85 4.12
CA GLU A 268 2.39 20.74 4.43
C GLU A 268 1.40 20.10 5.42
N PHE A 269 1.22 18.76 5.35
CA PHE A 269 0.24 18.03 6.15
C PHE A 269 0.86 17.06 7.17
N GLY A 270 2.16 17.14 7.39
CA GLY A 270 2.90 16.35 8.36
C GLY A 270 4.36 16.82 8.42
N GLU A 271 5.06 16.49 9.48
CA GLU A 271 6.49 16.82 9.62
C GLU A 271 7.34 15.76 8.92
N LEU A 272 8.27 16.17 8.08
CA LEU A 272 9.22 15.28 7.40
C LEU A 272 10.59 15.32 8.08
N PHE A 273 11.22 14.15 8.22
CA PHE A 273 12.61 14.02 8.67
C PHE A 273 13.44 13.22 7.66
N GLU A 274 14.74 13.40 7.70
CA GLU A 274 15.68 12.68 6.83
C GLU A 274 15.62 11.18 7.11
N SER A 275 15.33 10.39 6.06
CA SER A 275 15.22 8.93 6.18
C SER A 275 16.46 8.32 6.82
N GLU A 276 16.27 7.34 7.70
CA GLU A 276 17.30 6.67 8.49
C GLU A 276 18.02 7.55 9.54
N SER A 277 17.69 8.84 9.66
CA SER A 277 18.30 9.75 10.63
C SER A 277 17.50 9.79 11.95
N SER A 278 17.96 9.03 12.94
CA SER A 278 17.37 9.07 14.31
C SER A 278 17.54 10.44 14.99
N THR A 279 18.59 11.17 14.66
CA THR A 279 18.85 12.51 15.21
C THR A 279 17.90 13.54 14.61
N ASP A 280 17.62 13.51 13.31
CA ASP A 280 16.64 14.43 12.71
C ASP A 280 15.23 14.07 13.17
N LEU A 281 14.87 12.77 13.23
CA LEU A 281 13.62 12.32 13.83
C LEU A 281 13.44 12.88 15.24
N ALA A 282 14.45 12.74 16.11
CA ALA A 282 14.39 13.26 17.47
C ALA A 282 14.16 14.76 17.50
N LYS A 283 14.86 15.52 16.66
CA LYS A 283 14.68 16.97 16.53
C LYS A 283 13.25 17.34 16.16
N ARG A 284 12.67 16.71 15.11
CA ARG A 284 11.30 17.00 14.65
C ARG A 284 10.26 16.68 15.72
N VAL A 285 10.43 15.55 16.41
CA VAL A 285 9.56 15.17 17.55
C VAL A 285 9.63 16.21 18.67
N ILE A 286 10.83 16.63 19.07
CA ILE A 286 11.03 17.63 20.13
C ILE A 286 10.44 18.98 19.72
N ASP A 287 10.65 19.41 18.48
CA ASP A 287 10.12 20.70 17.99
C ASP A 287 8.57 20.71 18.05
N LEU A 288 7.91 19.61 17.67
CA LEU A 288 6.45 19.48 17.77
C LEU A 288 5.94 19.30 19.21
N MET A 289 6.72 18.68 20.10
CA MET A 289 6.37 18.59 21.52
C MET A 289 6.51 19.92 22.26
N ARG A 290 7.32 20.85 21.73
CA ARG A 290 7.47 22.22 22.28
C ARG A 290 6.40 23.19 21.80
N ASP A 291 5.79 22.90 20.66
CA ASP A 291 4.83 23.77 19.99
C ASP A 291 3.49 23.05 19.80
N ASP A 292 2.70 23.04 20.87
CA ASP A 292 1.37 22.43 20.87
C ASP A 292 0.43 23.07 19.84
N GLU A 293 0.55 24.39 19.62
CA GLU A 293 -0.28 25.10 18.65
C GLU A 293 0.02 24.61 17.23
N ARG A 294 1.28 24.56 16.84
CA ARG A 294 1.73 24.01 15.54
C ARG A 294 1.35 22.55 15.41
N ARG A 295 1.58 21.73 16.43
CA ARG A 295 1.24 20.29 16.42
C ARG A 295 -0.25 20.09 16.17
N ILE A 296 -1.12 20.77 16.91
CA ILE A 296 -2.57 20.66 16.77
C ILE A 296 -3.04 21.19 15.41
N ALA A 297 -2.47 22.30 14.93
CA ALA A 297 -2.79 22.86 13.61
C ALA A 297 -2.43 21.87 12.48
N LEU A 298 -1.26 21.23 12.57
CA LEU A 298 -0.79 20.24 11.62
C LEU A 298 -1.71 19.00 11.59
N GLY A 299 -2.13 18.49 12.75
CA GLY A 299 -3.09 17.39 12.85
C GLY A 299 -4.45 17.74 12.24
N LYS A 300 -4.95 18.97 12.46
CA LYS A 300 -6.22 19.45 11.87
C LYS A 300 -6.12 19.59 10.34
N SER A 301 -5.04 20.18 9.82
CA SER A 301 -4.84 20.31 8.37
C SER A 301 -4.70 18.95 7.70
N GLY A 302 -3.93 18.04 8.30
CA GLY A 302 -3.79 16.65 7.83
C GLY A 302 -5.12 15.91 7.81
N LYS A 303 -5.96 16.06 8.83
CA LYS A 303 -7.31 15.45 8.87
C LYS A 303 -8.21 15.95 7.73
N LYS A 304 -8.11 17.22 7.37
CA LYS A 304 -8.83 17.77 6.21
C LYS A 304 -8.28 17.22 4.89
N HIS A 305 -6.97 17.17 4.76
CA HIS A 305 -6.29 16.65 3.59
C HIS A 305 -6.64 15.17 3.33
N ALA A 306 -6.75 14.36 4.37
CA ALA A 306 -7.07 12.94 4.25
C ALA A 306 -8.45 12.65 3.62
N GLN A 307 -9.36 13.61 3.55
CA GLN A 307 -10.69 13.41 2.94
C GLN A 307 -10.63 13.07 1.46
N GLN A 308 -9.61 13.51 0.73
CA GLN A 308 -9.42 13.16 -0.67
C GLN A 308 -9.11 11.67 -0.88
N PHE A 309 -8.64 10.98 0.17
CA PHE A 309 -8.35 9.55 0.15
C PHE A 309 -9.55 8.71 0.60
N ASP A 310 -10.71 9.31 0.93
CA ASP A 310 -11.90 8.53 1.25
C ASP A 310 -12.36 7.69 0.06
N TRP A 311 -12.78 6.45 0.32
CA TRP A 311 -13.27 5.55 -0.72
C TRP A 311 -14.39 6.15 -1.57
N LYS A 312 -15.21 7.05 -1.04
CA LYS A 312 -16.25 7.73 -1.83
C LYS A 312 -15.64 8.57 -2.93
N VAL A 313 -14.57 9.33 -2.61
CA VAL A 313 -13.87 10.18 -3.58
C VAL A 313 -13.05 9.35 -4.55
N VAL A 314 -12.30 8.38 -4.03
CA VAL A 314 -11.43 7.51 -4.85
C VAL A 314 -12.27 6.63 -5.78
N ALA A 315 -13.40 6.09 -5.33
CA ALA A 315 -14.28 5.29 -6.16
C ALA A 315 -14.86 6.10 -7.33
N ASP A 316 -15.29 7.35 -7.09
CA ASP A 316 -15.80 8.23 -8.16
C ASP A 316 -14.73 8.49 -9.24
N GLN A 317 -13.46 8.66 -8.86
CA GLN A 317 -12.35 8.78 -9.80
C GLN A 317 -12.15 7.49 -10.60
N ILE A 318 -12.21 6.32 -9.94
CA ILE A 318 -12.09 5.01 -10.62
C ILE A 318 -13.28 4.80 -11.57
N PHE A 319 -14.50 5.13 -11.16
CA PHE A 319 -15.68 5.03 -12.03
C PHE A 319 -15.58 5.93 -13.25
N SER A 320 -15.02 7.12 -13.13
CA SER A 320 -14.75 7.99 -14.29
C SER A 320 -13.79 7.34 -15.29
N ILE A 321 -12.77 6.60 -14.80
CA ILE A 321 -11.89 5.81 -15.67
C ILE A 321 -12.65 4.67 -16.35
N TYR A 322 -13.58 4.01 -15.64
CA TYR A 322 -14.42 2.96 -16.25
C TYR A 322 -15.28 3.54 -17.37
N GLU A 323 -15.96 4.65 -17.13
CA GLU A 323 -16.81 5.30 -18.13
C GLU A 323 -16.02 5.68 -19.39
N MET A 324 -14.80 6.20 -19.23
CA MET A 324 -13.92 6.51 -20.38
C MET A 324 -13.39 5.28 -21.10
N SER A 325 -13.32 4.13 -20.41
CA SER A 325 -12.78 2.87 -20.96
C SER A 325 -13.85 2.01 -21.64
N LEU A 326 -15.12 2.25 -21.35
CA LEU A 326 -16.22 1.53 -21.93
C LEU A 326 -16.47 1.97 -23.37
N VAL A 327 -16.55 0.99 -24.29
CA VAL A 327 -16.97 1.19 -25.67
C VAL A 327 -18.39 0.62 -25.82
N SER A 328 -19.29 1.42 -26.37
CA SER A 328 -20.69 1.01 -26.52
C SER A 328 -20.84 -0.31 -27.29
N GLY A 329 -21.45 -1.30 -26.65
CA GLY A 329 -21.68 -2.63 -27.22
C GLY A 329 -20.51 -3.61 -27.11
N GLU A 330 -19.37 -3.20 -26.55
CA GLU A 330 -18.26 -4.11 -26.25
C GLU A 330 -18.39 -4.67 -24.84
N LYS A 331 -18.13 -5.96 -24.72
CA LYS A 331 -18.00 -6.68 -23.45
C LYS A 331 -16.68 -7.42 -23.39
N VAL A 332 -16.27 -7.74 -22.18
CA VAL A 332 -15.12 -8.60 -21.97
C VAL A 332 -15.42 -10.01 -22.47
N ARG A 333 -14.51 -10.54 -23.27
CA ARG A 333 -14.60 -11.89 -23.85
C ARG A 333 -13.26 -12.61 -23.73
N LEU A 334 -13.28 -13.92 -23.92
CA LEU A 334 -12.03 -14.68 -24.04
C LEU A 334 -11.32 -14.33 -25.35
N ALA A 335 -10.01 -14.13 -25.26
CA ALA A 335 -9.14 -14.03 -26.43
C ALA A 335 -9.21 -15.31 -27.25
N SER A 336 -9.21 -15.19 -28.60
CA SER A 336 -9.18 -16.35 -29.47
C SER A 336 -7.95 -17.21 -29.22
N GLU A 337 -8.11 -18.53 -29.16
CA GLU A 337 -7.06 -19.48 -28.71
C GLU A 337 -5.74 -19.39 -29.50
N ASN A 338 -5.79 -18.95 -30.75
CA ASN A 338 -4.61 -18.85 -31.60
C ASN A 338 -3.62 -17.72 -31.23
N ARG A 339 -4.00 -16.74 -30.41
CA ARG A 339 -3.12 -15.62 -30.06
C ARG A 339 -2.46 -15.75 -28.68
N ALA A 340 -3.08 -16.44 -27.72
CA ALA A 340 -2.58 -16.49 -26.34
C ALA A 340 -1.44 -17.51 -26.15
N TRP A 341 -1.52 -18.68 -26.79
CA TRP A 341 -0.54 -19.76 -26.59
C TRP A 341 0.57 -19.81 -27.65
N SER A 342 0.31 -19.41 -28.91
CA SER A 342 1.33 -19.42 -29.98
C SER A 342 2.49 -18.46 -29.66
N ARG A 343 2.23 -17.37 -28.99
CA ARG A 343 3.29 -16.44 -28.53
C ARG A 343 4.13 -16.99 -27.37
N PHE A 344 3.54 -17.85 -26.53
CA PHE A 344 4.24 -18.41 -25.36
C PHE A 344 5.11 -19.64 -25.68
N ILE A 345 4.78 -20.39 -26.71
CA ILE A 345 5.47 -21.66 -27.07
C ILE A 345 6.51 -21.47 -28.18
N GLY A 346 6.60 -20.27 -28.78
CA GLY A 346 7.64 -19.96 -29.77
C GLY A 346 7.63 -20.91 -31.00
N ARG A 347 6.47 -21.47 -31.35
CA ARG A 347 6.33 -22.26 -32.59
C ARG A 347 6.04 -21.34 -33.77
N ASP A 348 7.11 -20.81 -34.31
CA ASP A 348 7.16 -20.31 -35.67
C ASP A 348 6.89 -21.51 -36.59
N GLN A 349 5.63 -21.72 -36.98
CA GLN A 349 5.34 -22.55 -38.16
C GLN A 349 5.56 -21.66 -39.37
N ARG A 350 6.80 -21.47 -39.75
CA ARG A 350 7.10 -21.19 -41.15
C ARG A 350 6.83 -22.49 -41.90
N GLY A 351 5.65 -22.51 -42.54
CA GLY A 351 5.26 -23.58 -43.40
C GLY A 351 6.24 -23.68 -44.57
N ASP A 352 6.76 -24.86 -44.75
CA ASP A 352 7.27 -25.32 -46.05
C ASP A 352 6.12 -25.35 -47.07
N SER A 353 6.35 -24.69 -48.18
CA SER A 353 5.81 -25.03 -49.46
C SER A 353 6.78 -24.60 -50.54
#